data_27b41bd61c02ff5a7953c4b0ec8ba347
#
_entry.id   27b41bd61c02ff5a7953c4b0ec8ba347
#
_cell.length_a   1.000
_cell.length_b   1.000
_cell.length_c   1.000
_cell.angle_alpha   90.00
_cell.angle_beta   90.00
_cell.angle_gamma   90.00
#
_symmetry.space_group_name_H-M   'P 1'
#
loop_
_entity.id
_entity.type
_entity.pdbx_description
1 polymer ?
#
loop_
_entity_poly.entity_id
_entity_poly.type
_entity_poly.pdbx_seq_one_letter_code
_entity_poly.pdbx_strand_id
1 'polypeptide(L)'
;MVATMLKPRPRYSAAALLRARFSRNYWKPLWPRARRQAKYDVVVVGAGGHGLSTAYHLARDHGFKRIAIVEKNILGYGNVARNTTIVRSNYLCPENHYFYEDSLRRYEALSRTLNYNVMYSPRGVLDLANSDDEMVALARRGNAMRLAGIDAELLDRRGLVKFAPELDPTLPRRYEIVGGLVQRRGGTVRHDAVAWGYARAAAALGVDIIERCEVIGLNTAGGVATGVETTQGPIGAERVVFAVAGHTGAIGTLLGIPLPVETHLLQAMVSEPIKPLVGSVLIYMYGHAEVYITQSDRGGLVMGGALDGMPSYTREPAWHRLEEVVQSAVALLPQVAGIRILRHWAGTNDQTMDGSPLIDRLGYDNVFLNGGWCYGGFKAIPASGAACAQLVATGTAPDLIRAFRLSRFATGHVVDEKGAGPFPVRQ
;
A
#
# COMPACT_ATOMS: atom_id res chain seq x y z
N MET A 1 32.32 -13.26 31.95
CA MET A 1 32.16 -14.06 30.71
C MET A 1 32.16 -13.09 29.55
N VAL A 2 33.25 -12.97 28.80
CA VAL A 2 33.38 -12.08 27.65
C VAL A 2 32.73 -12.79 26.47
N ALA A 3 31.61 -12.24 25.99
CA ALA A 3 30.96 -12.72 24.78
C ALA A 3 31.91 -12.49 23.60
N THR A 4 32.42 -13.57 23.04
CA THR A 4 33.24 -13.57 21.83
C THR A 4 32.38 -13.03 20.69
N MET A 5 32.56 -11.75 20.35
CA MET A 5 31.94 -11.18 19.13
C MET A 5 32.46 -11.95 17.93
N LEU A 6 31.63 -12.81 17.38
CA LEU A 6 31.88 -13.46 16.10
C LEU A 6 32.05 -12.38 15.03
N LYS A 7 33.25 -12.21 14.49
CA LYS A 7 33.54 -11.32 13.37
C LYS A 7 32.54 -11.65 12.23
N PRO A 8 31.84 -10.66 11.65
CA PRO A 8 30.91 -10.91 10.57
C PRO A 8 31.69 -11.52 9.40
N ARG A 9 31.30 -12.73 8.98
CA ARG A 9 31.91 -13.39 7.81
C ARG A 9 31.61 -12.55 6.56
N PRO A 10 32.61 -12.25 5.71
CA PRO A 10 32.37 -11.49 4.50
C PRO A 10 31.41 -12.26 3.59
N ARG A 11 30.23 -11.67 3.35
CA ARG A 11 29.12 -12.31 2.59
C ARG A 11 29.38 -12.46 1.09
N TYR A 12 30.37 -11.75 0.56
CA TYR A 12 30.64 -11.60 -0.88
C TYR A 12 32.09 -11.89 -1.28
N SER A 13 32.75 -12.84 -0.65
CA SER A 13 34.07 -13.33 -1.11
C SER A 13 33.92 -14.46 -2.13
N ALA A 14 34.91 -14.67 -3.02
CA ALA A 14 34.94 -15.80 -3.93
C ALA A 14 34.81 -17.14 -3.20
N ALA A 15 35.45 -17.28 -2.04
CA ALA A 15 35.32 -18.46 -1.18
C ALA A 15 33.89 -18.65 -0.63
N ALA A 16 33.17 -17.54 -0.33
CA ALA A 16 31.77 -17.59 0.10
C ALA A 16 30.86 -18.05 -1.05
N LEU A 17 31.09 -17.57 -2.27
CA LEU A 17 30.33 -18.00 -3.47
C LEU A 17 30.56 -19.49 -3.79
N LEU A 18 31.81 -19.97 -3.72
CA LEU A 18 32.14 -21.37 -3.91
C LEU A 18 31.46 -22.27 -2.85
N ARG A 19 31.51 -21.86 -1.57
CA ARG A 19 30.80 -22.59 -0.50
C ARG A 19 29.29 -22.58 -0.71
N ALA A 20 28.69 -21.47 -1.15
CA ALA A 20 27.27 -21.38 -1.44
C ALA A 20 26.84 -22.32 -2.58
N ARG A 21 27.69 -22.50 -3.61
CA ARG A 21 27.44 -23.43 -4.73
C ARG A 21 27.30 -24.89 -4.26
N PHE A 22 28.13 -25.29 -3.28
CA PHE A 22 28.19 -26.69 -2.82
C PHE A 22 27.38 -26.95 -1.55
N SER A 23 26.78 -25.94 -0.92
CA SER A 23 25.97 -26.07 0.28
C SER A 23 24.54 -25.55 0.07
N ARG A 24 23.57 -26.47 0.07
CA ARG A 24 22.13 -26.11 -0.07
C ARG A 24 21.63 -25.21 1.06
N ASN A 25 22.30 -25.15 2.21
CA ASN A 25 21.89 -24.39 3.40
C ASN A 25 22.81 -23.23 3.73
N TYR A 26 23.66 -22.80 2.80
CA TYR A 26 24.59 -21.68 3.04
C TYR A 26 23.88 -20.35 3.24
N TRP A 27 22.85 -20.09 2.44
CA TRP A 27 21.98 -18.91 2.55
C TRP A 27 20.74 -19.29 3.35
N LYS A 28 20.62 -18.78 4.55
CA LYS A 28 19.39 -18.94 5.33
C LYS A 28 18.29 -18.12 4.68
N PRO A 29 17.10 -18.67 4.45
CA PRO A 29 15.95 -17.89 3.99
C PRO A 29 15.61 -16.79 5.01
N LEU A 30 15.01 -15.69 4.54
CA LEU A 30 14.59 -14.57 5.40
C LEU A 30 13.50 -14.99 6.40
N TRP A 31 12.67 -15.95 6.02
CA TRP A 31 11.71 -16.64 6.88
C TRP A 31 11.79 -18.16 6.63
N PRO A 32 11.59 -18.99 7.66
CA PRO A 32 11.62 -20.43 7.52
C PRO A 32 10.41 -20.93 6.71
N ARG A 33 10.53 -22.10 6.14
CA ARG A 33 9.38 -22.79 5.57
C ARG A 33 8.42 -23.16 6.71
N ALA A 34 7.14 -22.76 6.58
CA ALA A 34 6.13 -23.04 7.59
C ALA A 34 5.95 -24.53 7.85
N ARG A 35 5.78 -24.89 9.11
CA ARG A 35 5.29 -26.21 9.54
C ARG A 35 3.79 -26.08 9.81
N ARG A 36 2.98 -26.30 8.77
CA ARG A 36 1.53 -26.17 8.87
C ARG A 36 0.99 -26.97 10.05
N GLN A 37 0.19 -26.31 10.91
CA GLN A 37 -0.54 -26.92 12.01
C GLN A 37 -1.99 -27.15 11.60
N ALA A 38 -2.67 -28.07 12.32
CA ALA A 38 -4.09 -28.34 12.06
C ALA A 38 -5.00 -27.18 12.51
N LYS A 39 -4.60 -26.44 13.56
CA LYS A 39 -5.38 -25.33 14.13
C LYS A 39 -4.48 -24.18 14.59
N TYR A 40 -4.96 -22.96 14.37
CA TYR A 40 -4.34 -21.71 14.80
C TYR A 40 -5.28 -20.86 15.65
N ASP A 41 -4.73 -19.93 16.41
CA ASP A 41 -5.51 -18.90 17.12
C ASP A 41 -6.08 -17.88 16.10
N VAL A 42 -5.26 -17.52 15.11
CA VAL A 42 -5.65 -16.62 14.02
C VAL A 42 -5.11 -17.11 12.68
N VAL A 43 -5.97 -17.15 11.67
CA VAL A 43 -5.59 -17.31 10.27
C VAL A 43 -5.77 -15.97 9.56
N VAL A 44 -4.68 -15.43 8.99
CA VAL A 44 -4.69 -14.23 8.16
C VAL A 44 -4.61 -14.65 6.70
N VAL A 45 -5.60 -14.30 5.91
CA VAL A 45 -5.70 -14.61 4.48
C VAL A 45 -5.09 -13.48 3.67
N GLY A 46 -3.99 -13.78 2.98
CA GLY A 46 -3.21 -12.84 2.16
C GLY A 46 -1.88 -12.44 2.80
N ALA A 47 -0.76 -12.78 2.15
CA ALA A 47 0.60 -12.37 2.52
C ALA A 47 1.02 -11.07 1.80
N GLY A 48 0.10 -10.12 1.62
CA GLY A 48 0.35 -8.75 1.25
C GLY A 48 0.79 -7.90 2.46
N GLY A 49 1.07 -6.63 2.24
CA GLY A 49 1.54 -5.72 3.29
C GLY A 49 0.61 -5.67 4.50
N HIS A 50 -0.70 -5.57 4.28
CA HIS A 50 -1.71 -5.49 5.35
C HIS A 50 -1.77 -6.78 6.18
N GLY A 51 -1.81 -7.96 5.52
CA GLY A 51 -1.84 -9.24 6.24
C GLY A 51 -0.55 -9.49 7.03
N LEU A 52 0.61 -9.22 6.44
CA LEU A 52 1.90 -9.33 7.11
C LEU A 52 2.02 -8.41 8.33
N SER A 53 1.59 -7.15 8.18
CA SER A 53 1.59 -6.17 9.27
C SER A 53 0.60 -6.57 10.37
N THR A 54 -0.62 -7.02 10.03
CA THR A 54 -1.62 -7.49 11.00
C THR A 54 -1.08 -8.68 11.81
N ALA A 55 -0.55 -9.70 11.15
CA ALA A 55 0.01 -10.88 11.83
C ALA A 55 1.21 -10.52 12.72
N TYR A 56 2.08 -9.61 12.28
CA TYR A 56 3.19 -9.11 13.09
C TYR A 56 2.70 -8.44 14.37
N HIS A 57 1.70 -7.55 14.28
CA HIS A 57 1.15 -6.85 15.44
C HIS A 57 0.37 -7.78 16.37
N LEU A 58 -0.37 -8.76 15.85
CA LEU A 58 -1.01 -9.80 16.66
C LEU A 58 0.01 -10.56 17.52
N ALA A 59 1.13 -10.96 16.92
CA ALA A 59 2.16 -11.68 17.65
C ALA A 59 2.93 -10.79 18.62
N ARG A 60 3.33 -9.58 18.20
CA ARG A 60 4.17 -8.68 18.98
C ARG A 60 3.43 -7.98 20.12
N ASP A 61 2.26 -7.38 19.77
CA ASP A 61 1.57 -6.45 20.66
C ASP A 61 0.45 -7.13 21.47
N HIS A 62 -0.11 -8.22 20.95
CA HIS A 62 -1.24 -8.93 21.57
C HIS A 62 -0.91 -10.36 22.01
N GLY A 63 0.32 -10.81 21.79
CA GLY A 63 0.84 -12.06 22.37
C GLY A 63 0.26 -13.35 21.78
N PHE A 64 -0.44 -13.31 20.65
CA PHE A 64 -0.88 -14.51 19.95
C PHE A 64 0.31 -15.38 19.52
N LYS A 65 0.22 -16.71 19.73
CA LYS A 65 1.34 -17.62 19.50
C LYS A 65 1.16 -18.48 18.25
N ARG A 66 -0.06 -18.86 17.92
CA ARG A 66 -0.37 -19.72 16.79
C ARG A 66 -1.07 -18.90 15.71
N ILE A 67 -0.28 -18.22 14.87
CA ILE A 67 -0.78 -17.42 13.76
C ILE A 67 -0.29 -18.04 12.46
N ALA A 68 -1.20 -18.24 11.48
CA ALA A 68 -0.86 -18.54 10.11
C ALA A 68 -1.22 -17.38 9.19
N ILE A 69 -0.33 -17.08 8.25
CA ILE A 69 -0.65 -16.30 7.06
C ILE A 69 -0.77 -17.29 5.90
N VAL A 70 -1.90 -17.24 5.18
CA VAL A 70 -2.18 -18.14 4.05
C VAL A 70 -2.22 -17.32 2.78
N GLU A 71 -1.36 -17.66 1.80
CA GLU A 71 -1.20 -16.91 0.55
C GLU A 71 -1.36 -17.84 -0.65
N LYS A 72 -2.25 -17.47 -1.58
CA LYS A 72 -2.51 -18.26 -2.78
C LYS A 72 -1.32 -18.37 -3.74
N ASN A 73 -0.48 -17.37 -3.78
CA ASN A 73 0.73 -17.32 -4.60
C ASN A 73 1.98 -17.36 -3.70
N ILE A 74 2.89 -16.43 -3.90
CA ILE A 74 4.06 -16.19 -3.07
C ILE A 74 3.89 -14.85 -2.34
N LEU A 75 4.58 -14.70 -1.24
CA LEU A 75 4.58 -13.51 -0.41
C LEU A 75 4.80 -12.23 -1.23
N GLY A 76 3.92 -11.25 -1.03
CA GLY A 76 4.00 -9.95 -1.69
C GLY A 76 3.62 -9.94 -3.18
N TYR A 77 3.27 -11.07 -3.78
CA TYR A 77 2.97 -11.17 -5.22
C TYR A 77 1.77 -10.32 -5.66
N GLY A 78 0.86 -9.99 -4.76
CA GLY A 78 -0.31 -9.15 -5.02
C GLY A 78 0.06 -7.69 -5.35
N ASN A 79 -0.71 -6.75 -4.80
CA ASN A 79 -0.52 -5.31 -5.03
C ASN A 79 0.79 -4.78 -4.46
N VAL A 80 1.40 -5.42 -3.46
CA VAL A 80 2.72 -5.00 -2.96
C VAL A 80 3.75 -5.00 -4.08
N ALA A 81 3.85 -6.08 -4.88
CA ALA A 81 4.81 -6.15 -5.99
C ALA A 81 4.48 -5.21 -7.17
N ARG A 82 3.30 -4.59 -7.16
CA ARG A 82 2.80 -3.71 -8.24
C ARG A 82 2.69 -2.25 -7.81
N ASN A 83 3.11 -1.97 -6.59
CA ASN A 83 2.98 -0.66 -5.98
C ASN A 83 4.03 0.33 -6.53
N THR A 84 3.66 1.61 -6.54
CA THR A 84 4.52 2.72 -6.96
C THR A 84 5.26 3.40 -5.81
N THR A 85 5.21 2.80 -4.62
CA THR A 85 6.04 3.11 -3.45
C THR A 85 5.78 4.43 -2.73
N ILE A 86 4.77 5.20 -3.14
CA ILE A 86 4.46 6.52 -2.58
C ILE A 86 3.83 6.39 -1.19
N VAL A 87 4.37 7.14 -0.22
CA VAL A 87 3.82 7.29 1.13
C VAL A 87 3.59 8.76 1.45
N ARG A 88 2.39 9.06 1.96
CA ARG A 88 1.92 10.43 2.24
C ARG A 88 0.73 10.40 3.20
N SER A 89 0.41 11.53 3.83
CA SER A 89 -0.77 11.73 4.68
C SER A 89 -1.59 12.98 4.31
N ASN A 90 -1.45 13.48 3.10
CA ASN A 90 -2.09 14.69 2.60
C ASN A 90 -3.54 14.45 2.13
N TYR A 91 -4.39 14.02 3.04
CA TYR A 91 -5.82 13.82 2.84
C TYR A 91 -6.63 15.04 3.28
N LEU A 92 -7.93 15.07 3.02
CA LEU A 92 -8.82 16.17 3.40
C LEU A 92 -9.72 15.83 4.59
N CYS A 93 -10.28 14.60 4.62
CA CYS A 93 -11.16 14.17 5.69
C CYS A 93 -10.39 13.89 7.00
N PRO A 94 -10.87 14.38 8.16
CA PRO A 94 -10.18 14.20 9.44
C PRO A 94 -9.85 12.75 9.78
N GLU A 95 -10.76 11.83 9.51
CA GLU A 95 -10.59 10.39 9.76
C GLU A 95 -9.40 9.83 8.98
N ASN A 96 -9.27 10.25 7.72
CA ASN A 96 -8.14 9.88 6.87
C ASN A 96 -6.84 10.60 7.29
N HIS A 97 -6.92 11.89 7.68
CA HIS A 97 -5.76 12.62 8.19
C HIS A 97 -5.07 11.85 9.32
N TYR A 98 -5.81 11.57 10.39
CA TYR A 98 -5.23 10.94 11.58
C TYR A 98 -4.71 9.54 11.28
N PHE A 99 -5.44 8.80 10.47
CA PHE A 99 -5.06 7.43 10.09
C PHE A 99 -3.78 7.38 9.25
N TYR A 100 -3.71 8.18 8.18
CA TYR A 100 -2.54 8.19 7.30
C TYR A 100 -1.35 8.90 7.92
N GLU A 101 -1.56 9.86 8.81
CA GLU A 101 -0.49 10.49 9.57
C GLU A 101 0.12 9.51 10.60
N ASP A 102 -0.68 8.74 11.31
CA ASP A 102 -0.18 7.64 12.17
C ASP A 102 0.63 6.64 11.33
N SER A 103 0.14 6.32 10.13
CA SER A 103 0.86 5.41 9.23
C SER A 103 2.20 5.99 8.76
N LEU A 104 2.25 7.27 8.41
CA LEU A 104 3.49 7.93 7.99
C LEU A 104 4.52 7.97 9.12
N ARG A 105 4.10 8.32 10.33
CA ARG A 105 4.99 8.26 11.53
C ARG A 105 5.52 6.86 11.78
N ARG A 106 4.71 5.84 11.57
CA ARG A 106 5.17 4.44 11.65
C ARG A 106 6.17 4.10 10.57
N TYR A 107 6.00 4.59 9.33
CA TYR A 107 6.99 4.42 8.26
C TYR A 107 8.34 5.06 8.60
N GLU A 108 8.35 6.25 9.20
CA GLU A 108 9.56 6.93 9.67
C GLU A 108 10.36 6.08 10.67
N ALA A 109 9.65 5.33 11.50
CA ALA A 109 10.27 4.44 12.50
C ALA A 109 10.50 3.01 12.00
N LEU A 110 9.93 2.61 10.85
CA LEU A 110 9.74 1.22 10.46
C LEU A 110 11.05 0.44 10.32
N SER A 111 12.08 1.07 9.78
CA SER A 111 13.40 0.42 9.64
C SER A 111 13.97 -0.01 10.98
N ARG A 112 13.80 0.80 12.02
CA ARG A 112 14.22 0.49 13.39
C ARG A 112 13.29 -0.57 14.01
N THR A 113 11.99 -0.39 13.87
CA THR A 113 10.97 -1.29 14.42
C THR A 113 11.14 -2.72 13.93
N LEU A 114 11.40 -2.91 12.64
CA LEU A 114 11.58 -4.22 12.03
C LEU A 114 13.05 -4.70 12.05
N ASN A 115 13.98 -3.86 12.48
CA ASN A 115 15.42 -4.09 12.28
C ASN A 115 15.72 -4.53 10.83
N TYR A 116 15.14 -3.81 9.87
CA TYR A 116 15.23 -4.08 8.44
C TYR A 116 15.06 -2.78 7.65
N ASN A 117 16.04 -2.39 6.84
CA ASN A 117 15.99 -1.14 6.11
C ASN A 117 14.91 -1.17 5.02
N VAL A 118 13.84 -0.42 5.21
CA VAL A 118 12.74 -0.27 4.25
C VAL A 118 13.00 0.85 3.23
N MET A 119 14.13 1.54 3.33
CA MET A 119 14.57 2.61 2.43
C MET A 119 13.54 3.73 2.31
N TYR A 120 13.02 4.21 3.45
CA TYR A 120 12.18 5.39 3.48
C TYR A 120 12.99 6.62 3.05
N SER A 121 12.47 7.34 2.06
CA SER A 121 13.06 8.53 1.46
C SER A 121 12.05 9.67 1.47
N PRO A 122 12.12 10.58 2.48
CA PRO A 122 11.24 11.76 2.57
C PRO A 122 11.72 12.84 1.60
N ARG A 123 11.31 12.72 0.35
CA ARG A 123 11.69 13.64 -0.73
C ARG A 123 10.62 14.66 -1.10
N GLY A 124 9.50 14.65 -0.38
CA GLY A 124 8.32 15.45 -0.64
C GLY A 124 7.35 14.77 -1.61
N VAL A 125 6.06 15.03 -1.38
CA VAL A 125 4.97 14.73 -2.30
C VAL A 125 4.33 16.06 -2.67
N LEU A 126 4.31 16.39 -3.94
CA LEU A 126 3.84 17.63 -4.50
C LEU A 126 2.60 17.38 -5.37
N ASP A 127 1.45 17.83 -4.91
CA ASP A 127 0.22 17.92 -5.70
C ASP A 127 0.23 19.22 -6.50
N LEU A 128 0.09 19.13 -7.82
CA LEU A 128 0.17 20.26 -8.74
C LEU A 128 -1.21 20.78 -9.10
N ALA A 129 -1.33 22.07 -9.35
CA ALA A 129 -2.54 22.74 -9.79
C ALA A 129 -2.34 23.48 -11.13
N ASN A 130 -3.36 23.44 -11.99
CA ASN A 130 -3.42 24.08 -13.31
C ASN A 130 -4.28 25.33 -13.35
N SER A 131 -5.09 25.54 -12.32
CA SER A 131 -6.05 26.65 -12.24
C SER A 131 -6.13 27.22 -10.83
N ASP A 132 -6.73 28.39 -10.73
CA ASP A 132 -7.00 29.02 -9.43
C ASP A 132 -7.97 28.20 -8.59
N ASP A 133 -8.98 27.58 -9.19
CA ASP A 133 -9.94 26.70 -8.49
C ASP A 133 -9.24 25.49 -7.85
N GLU A 134 -8.29 24.91 -8.57
CA GLU A 134 -7.48 23.82 -8.03
C GLU A 134 -6.57 24.30 -6.91
N MET A 135 -5.99 25.49 -7.02
CA MET A 135 -5.22 26.10 -5.93
C MET A 135 -6.08 26.34 -4.70
N VAL A 136 -7.35 26.76 -4.86
CA VAL A 136 -8.31 26.90 -3.75
C VAL A 136 -8.57 25.53 -3.10
N ALA A 137 -8.75 24.47 -3.88
CA ALA A 137 -8.94 23.11 -3.37
C ALA A 137 -7.70 22.62 -2.61
N LEU A 138 -6.49 22.86 -3.15
CA LEU A 138 -5.23 22.53 -2.47
C LEU A 138 -5.01 23.38 -1.21
N ALA A 139 -5.40 24.66 -1.22
CA ALA A 139 -5.34 25.53 -0.04
C ALA A 139 -6.26 25.01 1.07
N ARG A 140 -7.50 24.61 0.73
CA ARG A 140 -8.44 24.00 1.67
C ARG A 140 -7.85 22.74 2.30
N ARG A 141 -7.28 21.83 1.47
CA ARG A 141 -6.60 20.62 1.95
C ARG A 141 -5.41 20.94 2.83
N GLY A 142 -4.53 21.86 2.41
CA GLY A 142 -3.38 22.29 3.20
C GLY A 142 -3.75 22.92 4.54
N ASN A 143 -4.87 23.69 4.60
CA ASN A 143 -5.38 24.23 5.85
C ASN A 143 -5.88 23.12 6.78
N ALA A 144 -6.65 22.16 6.27
CA ALA A 144 -7.12 21.02 7.05
C ALA A 144 -5.93 20.19 7.59
N MET A 145 -4.92 19.94 6.78
CA MET A 145 -3.68 19.26 7.19
C MET A 145 -2.97 20.01 8.33
N ARG A 146 -2.77 21.34 8.19
CA ARG A 146 -2.11 22.16 9.22
C ARG A 146 -2.88 22.18 10.54
N LEU A 147 -4.21 22.24 10.49
CA LEU A 147 -5.06 22.16 11.68
C LEU A 147 -4.91 20.80 12.39
N ALA A 148 -4.64 19.72 11.64
CA ALA A 148 -4.35 18.39 12.17
C ALA A 148 -2.86 18.19 12.57
N GLY A 149 -2.01 19.22 12.51
CA GLY A 149 -0.59 19.15 12.82
C GLY A 149 0.26 18.42 11.77
N ILE A 150 -0.26 18.30 10.53
CA ILE A 150 0.40 17.66 9.41
C ILE A 150 1.12 18.73 8.58
N ASP A 151 2.35 18.43 8.15
CA ASP A 151 3.14 19.33 7.31
C ASP A 151 2.48 19.55 5.95
N ALA A 152 2.26 20.82 5.62
CA ALA A 152 1.64 21.26 4.39
C ALA A 152 2.10 22.68 4.02
N GLU A 153 2.63 22.85 2.84
CA GLU A 153 3.13 24.12 2.31
C GLU A 153 2.54 24.35 0.92
N LEU A 154 1.86 25.50 0.75
CA LEU A 154 1.41 25.94 -0.57
C LEU A 154 2.56 26.65 -1.28
N LEU A 155 2.80 26.27 -2.50
CA LEU A 155 3.82 26.83 -3.38
C LEU A 155 3.14 27.60 -4.52
N ASP A 156 3.52 28.85 -4.71
CA ASP A 156 3.28 29.61 -5.93
C ASP A 156 4.25 29.16 -7.03
N ARG A 157 4.17 29.77 -8.22
CA ARG A 157 5.07 29.46 -9.34
C ARG A 157 6.57 29.57 -8.98
N ARG A 158 6.94 30.58 -8.18
CA ARG A 158 8.35 30.77 -7.77
C ARG A 158 8.79 29.67 -6.79
N GLY A 159 7.93 29.35 -5.84
CA GLY A 159 8.13 28.25 -4.92
C GLY A 159 8.25 26.90 -5.61
N LEU A 160 7.42 26.65 -6.65
CA LEU A 160 7.47 25.42 -7.46
C LEU A 160 8.82 25.26 -8.13
N VAL A 161 9.30 26.26 -8.87
CA VAL A 161 10.61 26.18 -9.59
C VAL A 161 11.76 25.96 -8.62
N LYS A 162 11.70 26.55 -7.44
CA LYS A 162 12.71 26.34 -6.39
C LYS A 162 12.67 24.92 -5.82
N PHE A 163 11.46 24.35 -5.64
CA PHE A 163 11.27 23.02 -5.04
C PHE A 163 11.46 21.89 -6.05
N ALA A 164 10.93 22.06 -7.27
CA ALA A 164 10.92 21.09 -8.35
C ALA A 164 11.39 21.77 -9.66
N PRO A 165 12.71 22.01 -9.81
CA PRO A 165 13.27 22.74 -10.97
C PRO A 165 13.03 22.03 -12.30
N GLU A 166 12.72 20.75 -12.31
CA GLU A 166 12.27 19.99 -13.47
C GLU A 166 10.94 20.52 -14.05
N LEU A 167 10.18 21.28 -13.27
CA LEU A 167 8.96 21.97 -13.70
C LEU A 167 9.25 23.37 -14.26
N ASP A 168 10.39 23.57 -14.93
CA ASP A 168 10.81 24.82 -15.53
C ASP A 168 9.67 25.46 -16.35
N PRO A 169 9.21 26.69 -16.00
CA PRO A 169 8.10 27.36 -16.67
C PRO A 169 8.44 27.82 -18.09
N THR A 170 9.72 27.86 -18.47
CA THR A 170 10.15 28.25 -19.83
C THR A 170 9.92 27.14 -20.86
N LEU A 171 9.72 25.89 -20.41
CA LEU A 171 9.41 24.78 -21.30
C LEU A 171 7.94 24.84 -21.73
N PRO A 172 7.66 24.69 -23.03
CA PRO A 172 6.30 24.71 -23.53
C PRO A 172 5.53 23.52 -22.96
N ARG A 173 4.40 23.81 -22.30
CA ARG A 173 3.47 22.80 -21.77
C ARG A 173 2.09 23.00 -22.33
N ARG A 174 1.38 21.89 -22.47
CA ARG A 174 -0.04 21.94 -22.88
C ARG A 174 -0.91 22.62 -21.82
N TYR A 175 -0.58 22.42 -20.56
CA TYR A 175 -1.31 22.99 -19.42
C TYR A 175 -0.33 23.76 -18.53
N GLU A 176 -0.72 24.98 -18.19
CA GLU A 176 0.05 25.82 -17.29
C GLU A 176 -0.03 25.28 -15.86
N ILE A 177 1.03 25.33 -15.10
CA ILE A 177 1.05 24.99 -13.68
C ILE A 177 1.10 26.29 -12.90
N VAL A 178 0.06 26.54 -12.09
CA VAL A 178 -0.09 27.79 -11.35
C VAL A 178 0.45 27.73 -9.93
N GLY A 179 0.54 26.52 -9.37
CA GLY A 179 1.05 26.29 -8.02
C GLY A 179 0.94 24.83 -7.59
N GLY A 180 1.05 24.59 -6.30
CA GLY A 180 0.92 23.25 -5.74
C GLY A 180 0.92 23.20 -4.22
N LEU A 181 0.64 22.02 -3.69
CA LEU A 181 0.70 21.71 -2.26
C LEU A 181 1.77 20.64 -2.05
N VAL A 182 2.77 20.95 -1.22
CA VAL A 182 3.81 19.98 -0.88
C VAL A 182 3.67 19.49 0.55
N GLN A 183 3.77 18.17 0.73
CA GLN A 183 4.03 17.51 2.00
C GLN A 183 5.48 17.03 2.02
N ARG A 184 6.35 17.70 2.79
CA ARG A 184 7.79 17.44 2.78
C ARG A 184 8.18 16.09 3.39
N ARG A 185 7.44 15.63 4.40
CA ARG A 185 7.64 14.31 5.03
C ARG A 185 7.14 13.17 4.14
N GLY A 186 6.29 13.43 3.18
CA GLY A 186 5.91 12.45 2.17
C GLY A 186 7.10 12.03 1.30
N GLY A 187 6.98 10.90 0.62
CA GLY A 187 8.06 10.41 -0.25
C GLY A 187 7.86 8.97 -0.70
N THR A 188 8.93 8.18 -0.71
CA THR A 188 8.90 6.80 -1.20
C THR A 188 9.49 5.82 -0.20
N VAL A 189 9.03 4.54 -0.28
CA VAL A 189 9.53 3.41 0.52
C VAL A 189 9.61 2.17 -0.36
N ARG A 190 10.67 1.37 -0.26
CA ARG A 190 10.79 0.14 -1.07
C ARG A 190 9.72 -0.88 -0.66
N HIS A 191 8.82 -1.17 -1.57
CA HIS A 191 7.66 -2.03 -1.33
C HIS A 191 8.03 -3.48 -0.99
N ASP A 192 9.02 -4.04 -1.67
CA ASP A 192 9.59 -5.36 -1.39
C ASP A 192 10.22 -5.40 0.01
N ALA A 193 10.99 -4.38 0.37
CA ALA A 193 11.64 -4.29 1.68
C ALA A 193 10.62 -4.17 2.82
N VAL A 194 9.49 -3.49 2.62
CA VAL A 194 8.40 -3.45 3.60
C VAL A 194 7.80 -4.83 3.82
N ALA A 195 7.44 -5.54 2.74
CA ALA A 195 6.87 -6.89 2.84
C ALA A 195 7.86 -7.87 3.48
N TRP A 196 9.10 -7.89 3.03
CA TRP A 196 10.13 -8.79 3.58
C TRP A 196 10.51 -8.45 5.02
N GLY A 197 10.54 -7.17 5.37
CA GLY A 197 10.78 -6.73 6.74
C GLY A 197 9.72 -7.25 7.71
N TYR A 198 8.43 -7.07 7.36
CA TYR A 198 7.33 -7.61 8.15
C TYR A 198 7.32 -9.14 8.19
N ALA A 199 7.51 -9.81 7.05
CA ALA A 199 7.55 -11.27 6.98
C ALA A 199 8.64 -11.85 7.88
N ARG A 200 9.86 -11.29 7.81
CA ARG A 200 10.98 -11.69 8.65
C ARG A 200 10.69 -11.48 10.13
N ALA A 201 10.13 -10.32 10.47
CA ALA A 201 9.82 -9.99 11.86
C ALA A 201 8.67 -10.86 12.41
N ALA A 202 7.61 -11.09 11.64
CA ALA A 202 6.50 -11.97 12.01
C ALA A 202 6.97 -13.42 12.18
N ALA A 203 7.75 -13.95 11.25
CA ALA A 203 8.30 -15.29 11.33
C ALA A 203 9.25 -15.48 12.53
N ALA A 204 10.01 -14.44 12.89
CA ALA A 204 10.85 -14.46 14.11
C ALA A 204 10.03 -14.52 15.41
N LEU A 205 8.76 -14.11 15.37
CA LEU A 205 7.78 -14.21 16.47
C LEU A 205 6.97 -15.52 16.43
N GLY A 206 7.26 -16.43 15.48
CA GLY A 206 6.61 -17.73 15.36
C GLY A 206 5.39 -17.75 14.43
N VAL A 207 5.16 -16.72 13.62
CA VAL A 207 4.09 -16.72 12.62
C VAL A 207 4.47 -17.65 11.45
N ASP A 208 3.58 -18.59 11.12
CA ASP A 208 3.71 -19.47 9.98
C ASP A 208 3.26 -18.77 8.69
N ILE A 209 4.11 -18.73 7.67
CA ILE A 209 3.77 -18.17 6.36
C ILE A 209 3.62 -19.34 5.36
N ILE A 210 2.38 -19.59 4.94
CA ILE A 210 1.99 -20.71 4.09
C ILE A 210 1.69 -20.18 2.69
N GLU A 211 2.65 -20.35 1.79
CA GLU A 211 2.54 -19.91 0.40
C GLU A 211 1.91 -20.99 -0.49
N ARG A 212 1.39 -20.60 -1.66
CA ARG A 212 0.74 -21.47 -2.66
C ARG A 212 -0.45 -22.24 -2.11
N CYS A 213 -1.13 -21.66 -1.14
CA CYS A 213 -2.28 -22.18 -0.45
C CYS A 213 -3.44 -21.19 -0.58
N GLU A 214 -4.39 -21.47 -1.46
CA GLU A 214 -5.54 -20.60 -1.69
C GLU A 214 -6.67 -20.94 -0.73
N VAL A 215 -7.26 -19.94 -0.10
CA VAL A 215 -8.49 -20.08 0.66
C VAL A 215 -9.66 -20.08 -0.31
N ILE A 216 -10.44 -21.15 -0.29
CA ILE A 216 -11.56 -21.40 -1.21
C ILE A 216 -12.91 -21.45 -0.46
N GLY A 217 -12.93 -21.41 0.87
CA GLY A 217 -14.12 -21.41 1.68
C GLY A 217 -13.88 -21.02 3.13
N LEU A 218 -14.96 -20.71 3.84
CA LEU A 218 -14.99 -20.50 5.29
C LEU A 218 -15.74 -21.66 5.95
N ASN A 219 -15.11 -22.33 6.91
CA ASN A 219 -15.75 -23.38 7.70
C ASN A 219 -16.46 -22.75 8.89
N THR A 220 -17.73 -23.09 9.11
CA THR A 220 -18.54 -22.51 10.17
C THR A 220 -19.29 -23.58 10.96
N ALA A 221 -19.54 -23.31 12.24
CA ALA A 221 -20.41 -24.13 13.08
C ALA A 221 -21.13 -23.21 14.07
N GLY A 222 -22.45 -23.35 14.18
CA GLY A 222 -23.25 -22.55 15.12
C GLY A 222 -23.14 -21.02 14.90
N GLY A 223 -22.99 -20.56 13.66
CA GLY A 223 -22.84 -19.11 13.34
C GLY A 223 -21.47 -18.52 13.64
N VAL A 224 -20.46 -19.34 13.94
CA VAL A 224 -19.08 -18.92 14.22
C VAL A 224 -18.14 -19.57 13.21
N ALA A 225 -17.15 -18.86 12.74
CA ALA A 225 -16.10 -19.42 11.88
C ALA A 225 -15.20 -20.35 12.71
N THR A 226 -14.97 -21.56 12.19
CA THR A 226 -14.11 -22.58 12.82
C THR A 226 -12.81 -22.80 12.09
N GLY A 227 -12.63 -22.15 10.93
CA GLY A 227 -11.45 -22.22 10.10
C GLY A 227 -11.71 -21.86 8.66
N VAL A 228 -10.77 -22.16 7.82
CA VAL A 228 -10.84 -21.94 6.37
C VAL A 228 -10.61 -23.24 5.60
N GLU A 229 -11.32 -23.40 4.49
CA GLU A 229 -11.05 -24.42 3.50
C GLU A 229 -10.01 -23.91 2.53
N THR A 230 -9.01 -24.73 2.21
CA THR A 230 -7.91 -24.32 1.31
C THR A 230 -7.63 -25.39 0.26
N THR A 231 -6.92 -24.99 -0.80
CA THR A 231 -6.44 -25.92 -1.84
C THR A 231 -5.46 -26.99 -1.32
N GLN A 232 -5.00 -26.84 -0.06
CA GLN A 232 -4.16 -27.82 0.63
C GLN A 232 -4.88 -28.52 1.78
N GLY A 233 -6.23 -28.45 1.82
CA GLY A 233 -7.10 -28.99 2.85
C GLY A 233 -7.41 -27.98 3.96
N PRO A 234 -8.27 -28.32 4.94
CA PRO A 234 -8.78 -27.42 5.93
C PRO A 234 -7.71 -26.95 6.94
N ILE A 235 -7.87 -25.71 7.44
CA ILE A 235 -7.07 -25.16 8.54
C ILE A 235 -8.05 -24.62 9.59
N GLY A 236 -8.02 -25.19 10.80
CA GLY A 236 -8.81 -24.67 11.92
C GLY A 236 -8.33 -23.30 12.39
N ALA A 237 -9.27 -22.43 12.77
CA ALA A 237 -8.93 -21.10 13.28
C ALA A 237 -10.01 -20.65 14.30
N GLU A 238 -9.56 -19.94 15.34
CA GLU A 238 -10.48 -19.27 16.28
C GLU A 238 -10.91 -17.90 15.74
N ARG A 239 -10.08 -17.29 14.92
CA ARG A 239 -10.34 -16.02 14.24
C ARG A 239 -9.81 -16.07 12.81
N VAL A 240 -10.50 -15.41 11.88
CA VAL A 240 -10.09 -15.30 10.48
C VAL A 240 -10.02 -13.82 10.08
N VAL A 241 -8.92 -13.42 9.45
CA VAL A 241 -8.73 -12.04 8.94
C VAL A 241 -8.51 -12.10 7.43
N PHE A 242 -9.34 -11.41 6.67
CA PHE A 242 -9.14 -11.25 5.23
C PHE A 242 -8.40 -9.95 4.94
N ALA A 243 -7.23 -10.05 4.31
CA ALA A 243 -6.38 -8.93 3.88
C ALA A 243 -5.95 -9.14 2.42
N VAL A 244 -6.93 -9.21 1.53
CA VAL A 244 -6.80 -9.72 0.16
C VAL A 244 -6.81 -8.62 -0.92
N ALA A 245 -6.82 -7.36 -0.52
CA ALA A 245 -6.77 -6.17 -1.40
C ALA A 245 -7.83 -6.28 -2.52
N GLY A 246 -7.45 -6.15 -3.78
CA GLY A 246 -8.36 -6.18 -4.92
C GLY A 246 -9.28 -7.42 -5.02
N HIS A 247 -9.14 -8.43 -4.17
CA HIS A 247 -10.07 -9.55 -4.08
C HIS A 247 -11.11 -9.39 -2.95
N THR A 248 -11.20 -8.21 -2.33
CA THR A 248 -12.15 -7.92 -1.23
C THR A 248 -13.59 -8.19 -1.64
N GLY A 249 -14.03 -7.76 -2.83
CA GLY A 249 -15.36 -8.07 -3.35
C GLY A 249 -15.61 -9.57 -3.53
N ALA A 250 -14.61 -10.33 -4.00
CA ALA A 250 -14.72 -11.78 -4.14
C ALA A 250 -14.88 -12.49 -2.80
N ILE A 251 -14.26 -11.98 -1.72
CA ILE A 251 -14.48 -12.51 -0.35
C ILE A 251 -15.92 -12.23 0.09
N GLY A 252 -16.48 -11.06 -0.21
CA GLY A 252 -17.89 -10.79 0.04
C GLY A 252 -18.81 -11.85 -0.60
N THR A 253 -18.56 -12.17 -1.86
CA THR A 253 -19.28 -13.24 -2.58
C THR A 253 -19.08 -14.61 -1.92
N LEU A 254 -17.84 -14.96 -1.57
CA LEU A 254 -17.51 -16.22 -0.90
C LEU A 254 -18.26 -16.40 0.44
N LEU A 255 -18.44 -15.31 1.18
CA LEU A 255 -19.10 -15.31 2.50
C LEU A 255 -20.60 -15.08 2.41
N GLY A 256 -21.16 -14.80 1.23
CA GLY A 256 -22.55 -14.38 1.07
C GLY A 256 -22.88 -13.01 1.69
N ILE A 257 -21.88 -12.16 1.84
CA ILE A 257 -21.97 -10.81 2.43
C ILE A 257 -21.76 -9.76 1.33
N PRO A 258 -22.77 -8.94 0.99
CA PRO A 258 -22.58 -7.88 0.01
C PRO A 258 -21.62 -6.82 0.57
N LEU A 259 -20.50 -6.62 -0.12
CA LEU A 259 -19.53 -5.57 0.21
C LEU A 259 -19.61 -4.47 -0.87
N PRO A 260 -19.73 -3.19 -0.48
CA PRO A 260 -19.75 -2.07 -1.43
C PRO A 260 -18.35 -1.75 -1.95
N VAL A 261 -17.73 -2.74 -2.59
CA VAL A 261 -16.35 -2.67 -3.10
C VAL A 261 -16.33 -3.22 -4.50
N GLU A 262 -15.85 -2.40 -5.44
CA GLU A 262 -15.57 -2.80 -6.80
C GLU A 262 -14.07 -2.89 -7.05
N THR A 263 -13.65 -3.80 -7.90
CA THR A 263 -12.24 -3.98 -8.24
C THR A 263 -11.95 -3.43 -9.62
N HIS A 264 -11.04 -2.47 -9.70
CA HIS A 264 -10.60 -1.83 -10.93
C HIS A 264 -9.10 -1.99 -11.13
N LEU A 265 -8.63 -1.85 -12.36
CA LEU A 265 -7.20 -1.85 -12.64
C LEU A 265 -6.61 -0.46 -12.43
N LEU A 266 -5.50 -0.41 -11.71
CA LEU A 266 -4.65 0.77 -11.65
C LEU A 266 -3.29 0.42 -12.23
N GLN A 267 -2.84 1.22 -13.21
CA GLN A 267 -1.69 0.88 -14.03
C GLN A 267 -0.47 1.72 -13.68
N ALA A 268 0.69 1.13 -13.90
CA ALA A 268 1.96 1.81 -13.73
C ALA A 268 3.00 1.28 -14.71
N MET A 269 4.02 2.08 -14.94
CA MET A 269 5.13 1.76 -15.82
C MET A 269 6.45 2.25 -15.25
N VAL A 270 7.55 1.73 -15.78
CA VAL A 270 8.89 2.22 -15.47
C VAL A 270 9.68 2.44 -16.76
N SER A 271 10.38 3.55 -16.81
CA SER A 271 11.27 3.89 -17.92
C SER A 271 12.64 3.22 -17.80
N GLU A 272 13.43 3.31 -18.87
CA GLU A 272 14.87 3.11 -18.78
C GLU A 272 15.49 4.07 -17.76
N PRO A 273 16.65 3.69 -17.16
CA PRO A 273 17.37 4.56 -16.25
C PRO A 273 17.87 5.81 -16.96
N ILE A 274 17.60 6.96 -16.36
CA ILE A 274 18.11 8.27 -16.81
C ILE A 274 18.85 8.95 -15.66
N LYS A 275 19.57 10.02 -15.98
CA LYS A 275 20.16 10.89 -14.96
C LYS A 275 19.08 11.42 -13.99
N PRO A 276 19.44 11.79 -12.75
CA PRO A 276 18.49 12.40 -11.83
C PRO A 276 17.78 13.59 -12.49
N LEU A 277 16.45 13.50 -12.55
CA LEU A 277 15.57 14.51 -13.14
C LEU A 277 14.48 14.90 -12.13
N VAL A 278 13.77 13.94 -11.55
CA VAL A 278 12.63 14.17 -10.67
C VAL A 278 13.06 13.97 -9.22
N GLY A 279 13.15 15.09 -8.48
CA GLY A 279 13.65 15.11 -7.10
C GLY A 279 12.61 14.67 -6.06
N SER A 280 11.32 14.92 -6.32
CA SER A 280 10.19 14.64 -5.44
C SER A 280 9.22 13.65 -6.07
N VAL A 281 8.09 13.38 -5.39
CA VAL A 281 6.94 12.72 -6.00
C VAL A 281 6.03 13.80 -6.55
N LEU A 282 5.79 13.79 -7.85
CA LEU A 282 4.86 14.69 -8.52
C LEU A 282 3.52 14.01 -8.69
N ILE A 283 2.44 14.66 -8.31
CA ILE A 283 1.05 14.23 -8.51
C ILE A 283 0.36 15.30 -9.35
N TYR A 284 -0.15 14.89 -10.49
CA TYR A 284 -0.82 15.76 -11.43
C TYR A 284 -2.15 15.14 -11.81
N MET A 285 -3.22 15.72 -11.28
CA MET A 285 -4.57 15.17 -11.40
C MET A 285 -5.29 15.66 -12.65
N TYR A 286 -4.79 16.73 -13.23
CA TYR A 286 -5.45 17.49 -14.27
C TYR A 286 -4.60 17.48 -15.52
N GLY A 287 -5.10 16.94 -16.54
CA GLY A 287 -4.44 16.80 -17.80
C GLY A 287 -5.28 15.92 -18.68
N HIS A 288 -4.61 15.09 -19.46
CA HIS A 288 -5.31 14.07 -20.25
C HIS A 288 -5.83 12.94 -19.36
N ALA A 289 -5.03 12.57 -18.37
CA ALA A 289 -5.39 11.64 -17.30
C ALA A 289 -4.60 11.98 -16.02
N GLU A 290 -5.04 11.46 -14.88
CA GLU A 290 -4.24 11.46 -13.65
C GLU A 290 -2.88 10.81 -13.90
N VAL A 291 -1.81 11.46 -13.44
CA VAL A 291 -0.48 10.88 -13.45
C VAL A 291 0.26 11.22 -12.15
N TYR A 292 0.93 10.23 -11.59
CA TYR A 292 1.96 10.44 -10.58
C TYR A 292 3.30 9.96 -11.12
N ILE A 293 4.34 10.74 -10.84
CA ILE A 293 5.70 10.50 -11.33
C ILE A 293 6.68 10.55 -10.17
N THR A 294 7.56 9.56 -10.09
CA THR A 294 8.70 9.58 -9.19
C THR A 294 9.91 8.92 -9.86
N GLN A 295 11.10 9.29 -9.44
CA GLN A 295 12.31 8.65 -9.94
C GLN A 295 12.86 7.69 -8.91
N SER A 296 13.12 6.45 -9.32
CA SER A 296 13.71 5.43 -8.48
C SER A 296 15.19 5.70 -8.22
N ASP A 297 15.74 5.08 -7.17
CA ASP A 297 17.16 5.09 -6.85
C ASP A 297 18.06 4.52 -7.96
N ARG A 298 17.48 3.77 -8.89
CA ARG A 298 18.15 3.21 -10.07
C ARG A 298 18.03 4.09 -11.32
N GLY A 299 17.42 5.26 -11.21
CA GLY A 299 17.27 6.23 -12.29
C GLY A 299 16.02 6.07 -13.15
N GLY A 300 15.30 4.96 -13.09
CA GLY A 300 14.05 4.78 -13.85
C GLY A 300 12.92 5.65 -13.29
N LEU A 301 12.18 6.33 -14.18
CA LEU A 301 10.95 7.01 -13.81
C LEU A 301 9.85 5.99 -13.62
N VAL A 302 9.21 6.00 -12.45
CA VAL A 302 8.00 5.25 -12.17
C VAL A 302 6.83 6.18 -12.34
N MET A 303 5.96 5.86 -13.30
CA MET A 303 4.77 6.64 -13.64
C MET A 303 3.54 5.76 -13.52
N GLY A 304 2.44 6.31 -13.09
CA GLY A 304 1.17 5.58 -13.02
C GLY A 304 0.01 6.53 -12.86
N GLY A 305 -1.19 5.98 -12.96
CA GLY A 305 -2.45 6.72 -12.95
C GLY A 305 -3.49 6.03 -13.81
N ALA A 306 -4.49 6.77 -14.26
CA ALA A 306 -5.54 6.30 -15.16
C ALA A 306 -6.20 5.01 -14.66
N LEU A 307 -6.96 5.12 -13.54
CA LEU A 307 -7.78 4.01 -13.06
C LEU A 307 -8.72 3.55 -14.18
N ASP A 308 -8.79 2.25 -14.42
CA ASP A 308 -9.70 1.70 -15.41
C ASP A 308 -11.15 1.85 -14.91
N GLY A 309 -12.03 2.41 -15.74
CA GLY A 309 -13.45 2.59 -15.40
C GLY A 309 -14.25 1.28 -15.38
N MET A 310 -13.72 0.20 -15.94
CA MET A 310 -14.38 -1.10 -15.98
C MET A 310 -13.93 -2.01 -14.85
N PRO A 311 -14.84 -2.53 -14.01
CA PRO A 311 -14.50 -3.49 -12.98
C PRO A 311 -13.85 -4.75 -13.56
N SER A 312 -12.73 -5.18 -12.98
CA SER A 312 -11.99 -6.35 -13.47
C SER A 312 -11.04 -6.92 -12.42
N TYR A 313 -10.88 -8.24 -12.44
CA TYR A 313 -9.86 -8.98 -11.67
C TYR A 313 -8.63 -9.35 -12.50
N THR A 314 -8.60 -9.02 -13.80
CA THR A 314 -7.40 -9.22 -14.62
C THR A 314 -6.21 -8.44 -14.04
N ARG A 315 -5.01 -8.82 -14.41
CA ARG A 315 -3.77 -8.09 -14.10
C ARG A 315 -3.03 -7.68 -15.37
N GLU A 316 -3.72 -7.85 -16.48
CA GLU A 316 -3.18 -7.46 -17.77
C GLU A 316 -3.42 -5.97 -17.98
N PRO A 317 -2.35 -5.18 -18.18
CA PRO A 317 -2.49 -3.76 -18.41
C PRO A 317 -3.06 -3.47 -19.80
N ALA A 318 -3.81 -2.38 -19.93
CA ALA A 318 -4.43 -1.95 -21.18
C ALA A 318 -3.58 -0.87 -21.88
N TRP A 319 -3.33 -1.02 -23.16
CA TRP A 319 -2.49 -0.12 -23.95
C TRP A 319 -3.02 1.32 -23.98
N HIS A 320 -4.34 1.52 -24.11
CA HIS A 320 -4.94 2.85 -24.14
C HIS A 320 -4.70 3.61 -22.82
N ARG A 321 -4.71 2.91 -21.68
CA ARG A 321 -4.40 3.53 -20.38
C ARG A 321 -2.93 3.89 -20.24
N LEU A 322 -2.04 3.07 -20.80
CA LEU A 322 -0.62 3.41 -20.91
C LEU A 322 -0.44 4.70 -21.69
N GLU A 323 -1.10 4.82 -22.83
CA GLU A 323 -1.04 6.01 -23.69
C GLU A 323 -1.52 7.26 -22.96
N GLU A 324 -2.66 7.20 -22.26
CA GLU A 324 -3.19 8.31 -21.44
C GLU A 324 -2.18 8.78 -20.38
N VAL A 325 -1.57 7.85 -19.66
CA VAL A 325 -0.57 8.19 -18.63
C VAL A 325 0.69 8.79 -19.25
N VAL A 326 1.17 8.25 -20.38
CA VAL A 326 2.34 8.79 -21.09
C VAL A 326 2.05 10.19 -21.63
N GLN A 327 0.87 10.42 -22.22
CA GLN A 327 0.47 11.74 -22.70
C GLN A 327 0.45 12.77 -21.57
N SER A 328 -0.10 12.41 -20.40
CA SER A 328 -0.09 13.28 -19.21
C SER A 328 1.32 13.51 -18.67
N ALA A 329 2.16 12.48 -18.66
CA ALA A 329 3.54 12.61 -18.21
C ALA A 329 4.36 13.54 -19.13
N VAL A 330 4.21 13.42 -20.46
CA VAL A 330 4.87 14.29 -21.44
C VAL A 330 4.30 15.72 -21.38
N ALA A 331 2.98 15.87 -21.17
CA ALA A 331 2.37 17.19 -21.01
C ALA A 331 2.91 17.90 -19.76
N LEU A 332 3.22 17.18 -18.69
CA LEU A 332 3.79 17.72 -17.47
C LEU A 332 5.31 17.96 -17.60
N LEU A 333 6.03 16.99 -18.14
CA LEU A 333 7.49 16.97 -18.29
C LEU A 333 7.88 16.71 -19.75
N PRO A 334 7.87 17.71 -20.63
CA PRO A 334 8.17 17.52 -22.06
C PRO A 334 9.53 16.85 -22.34
N GLN A 335 10.49 17.02 -21.44
CA GLN A 335 11.82 16.41 -21.53
C GLN A 335 11.83 14.88 -21.43
N VAL A 336 10.71 14.26 -21.04
CA VAL A 336 10.61 12.79 -20.98
C VAL A 336 10.05 12.14 -22.25
N ALA A 337 9.70 12.93 -23.27
CA ALA A 337 9.05 12.44 -24.49
C ALA A 337 9.85 11.37 -25.26
N GLY A 338 11.19 11.40 -25.17
CA GLY A 338 12.08 10.45 -25.84
C GLY A 338 12.50 9.24 -25.01
N ILE A 339 12.01 9.09 -23.79
CA ILE A 339 12.44 8.04 -22.86
C ILE A 339 11.70 6.74 -23.17
N ARG A 340 12.42 5.62 -23.18
CA ARG A 340 11.83 4.30 -23.44
C ARG A 340 11.15 3.74 -22.20
N ILE A 341 9.95 3.17 -22.37
CA ILE A 341 9.28 2.39 -21.34
C ILE A 341 9.83 0.97 -21.37
N LEU A 342 10.36 0.51 -20.24
CA LEU A 342 10.90 -0.85 -20.11
C LEU A 342 9.85 -1.85 -19.65
N ARG A 343 8.90 -1.42 -18.83
CA ARG A 343 7.92 -2.31 -18.22
C ARG A 343 6.62 -1.56 -17.94
N HIS A 344 5.51 -2.25 -18.22
CA HIS A 344 4.16 -1.84 -17.90
C HIS A 344 3.47 -2.95 -17.11
N TRP A 345 2.69 -2.60 -16.07
CA TRP A 345 1.96 -3.55 -15.23
C TRP A 345 0.69 -2.94 -14.67
N ALA A 346 -0.22 -3.79 -14.18
CA ALA A 346 -1.43 -3.35 -13.49
C ALA A 346 -1.58 -4.06 -12.15
N GLY A 347 -2.16 -3.36 -11.17
CA GLY A 347 -2.63 -3.86 -9.89
C GLY A 347 -4.15 -3.83 -9.82
N THR A 348 -4.75 -4.74 -9.05
CA THR A 348 -6.19 -4.74 -8.76
C THR A 348 -6.47 -3.83 -7.58
N ASN A 349 -7.18 -2.75 -7.83
CA ASN A 349 -7.52 -1.72 -6.85
C ASN A 349 -8.95 -1.92 -6.35
N ASP A 350 -9.13 -2.12 -5.04
CA ASP A 350 -10.41 -2.31 -4.37
C ASP A 350 -11.03 -0.97 -4.00
N GLN A 351 -11.96 -0.48 -4.85
CA GLN A 351 -12.62 0.81 -4.69
C GLN A 351 -13.87 0.68 -3.83
N THR A 352 -13.93 1.45 -2.75
CA THR A 352 -15.17 1.72 -2.00
C THR A 352 -15.91 2.92 -2.58
N MET A 353 -17.19 3.05 -2.29
CA MET A 353 -18.01 4.15 -2.79
C MET A 353 -17.47 5.54 -2.36
N ASP A 354 -16.97 5.64 -1.14
CA ASP A 354 -16.49 6.90 -0.54
C ASP A 354 -14.97 7.13 -0.65
N GLY A 355 -14.24 6.19 -1.22
CA GLY A 355 -12.78 6.31 -1.36
C GLY A 355 -11.97 6.05 -0.10
N SER A 356 -12.59 5.59 0.98
CA SER A 356 -11.98 5.29 2.27
C SER A 356 -11.98 3.78 2.58
N PRO A 357 -11.03 3.27 3.38
CA PRO A 357 -10.86 1.84 3.59
C PRO A 357 -12.02 1.18 4.38
N LEU A 358 -12.02 -0.15 4.39
CA LEU A 358 -12.87 -1.00 5.22
C LEU A 358 -12.00 -1.80 6.19
N ILE A 359 -12.17 -1.54 7.51
CA ILE A 359 -11.54 -2.33 8.56
C ILE A 359 -12.63 -2.64 9.59
N ASP A 360 -13.20 -3.85 9.53
CA ASP A 360 -14.36 -4.21 10.35
C ASP A 360 -14.50 -5.72 10.52
N ARG A 361 -15.49 -6.15 11.31
CA ARG A 361 -15.99 -7.52 11.32
C ARG A 361 -16.89 -7.79 10.11
N LEU A 362 -16.92 -9.03 9.65
CA LEU A 362 -17.72 -9.45 8.50
C LEU A 362 -18.69 -10.58 8.87
N GLY A 363 -19.93 -10.24 9.15
CA GLY A 363 -21.05 -11.20 9.30
C GLY A 363 -20.94 -12.22 10.44
N TYR A 364 -19.74 -12.46 10.94
CA TYR A 364 -19.42 -13.35 12.04
C TYR A 364 -18.59 -12.61 13.08
N ASP A 365 -18.76 -12.94 14.37
CA ASP A 365 -18.07 -12.25 15.47
C ASP A 365 -16.54 -12.41 15.43
N ASN A 366 -16.05 -13.46 14.79
CA ASN A 366 -14.65 -13.81 14.71
C ASN A 366 -14.05 -13.77 13.30
N VAL A 367 -14.72 -13.11 12.35
CA VAL A 367 -14.23 -12.87 10.99
C VAL A 367 -14.03 -11.37 10.78
N PHE A 368 -12.89 -10.99 10.24
CA PHE A 368 -12.47 -9.60 10.11
C PHE A 368 -11.99 -9.29 8.69
N LEU A 369 -12.14 -8.05 8.27
CA LEU A 369 -11.65 -7.51 7.01
C LEU A 369 -10.65 -6.39 7.25
N ASN A 370 -9.60 -6.37 6.44
CA ASN A 370 -8.66 -5.28 6.27
C ASN A 370 -8.50 -5.05 4.76
N GLY A 371 -9.38 -4.25 4.17
CA GLY A 371 -9.52 -4.11 2.71
C GLY A 371 -10.17 -2.80 2.28
N GLY A 372 -10.61 -2.72 1.01
CA GLY A 372 -11.25 -1.52 0.44
C GLY A 372 -10.30 -0.32 0.35
N TRP A 373 -9.05 -0.55 -0.04
CA TRP A 373 -7.97 0.42 0.17
C TRP A 373 -7.91 1.54 -0.85
N CYS A 374 -8.64 1.47 -1.93
CA CYS A 374 -8.61 2.47 -3.00
C CYS A 374 -7.15 2.82 -3.39
N TYR A 375 -6.83 4.11 -3.48
CA TYR A 375 -5.47 4.59 -3.72
C TYR A 375 -4.57 4.58 -2.47
N GLY A 376 -5.13 4.27 -1.30
CA GLY A 376 -4.47 4.42 0.00
C GLY A 376 -3.63 3.24 0.47
N GLY A 377 -3.73 2.07 -0.18
CA GLY A 377 -3.31 0.79 0.38
C GLY A 377 -1.88 0.72 0.90
N PHE A 378 -0.90 0.98 0.06
CA PHE A 378 0.50 0.83 0.46
C PHE A 378 0.89 1.74 1.63
N LYS A 379 0.50 3.01 1.54
CA LYS A 379 0.82 4.00 2.58
C LYS A 379 0.11 3.75 3.92
N ALA A 380 -0.92 2.90 3.93
CA ALA A 380 -1.69 2.52 5.12
C ALA A 380 -1.14 1.29 5.87
N ILE A 381 -0.24 0.52 5.28
CA ILE A 381 0.19 -0.79 5.79
C ILE A 381 0.53 -0.79 7.30
N PRO A 382 1.37 0.11 7.84
CA PRO A 382 1.73 0.06 9.25
C PRO A 382 0.58 0.36 10.20
N ALA A 383 -0.22 1.40 9.92
CA ALA A 383 -1.35 1.77 10.77
C ALA A 383 -2.48 0.74 10.70
N SER A 384 -2.82 0.28 9.49
CA SER A 384 -3.88 -0.70 9.29
C SER A 384 -3.59 -2.03 9.98
N GLY A 385 -2.34 -2.50 9.88
CA GLY A 385 -1.94 -3.74 10.54
C GLY A 385 -2.06 -3.66 12.06
N ALA A 386 -1.60 -2.55 12.66
CA ALA A 386 -1.70 -2.34 14.10
C ALA A 386 -3.17 -2.21 14.56
N ALA A 387 -3.97 -1.39 13.87
CA ALA A 387 -5.36 -1.16 14.24
C ALA A 387 -6.25 -2.40 14.01
N CYS A 388 -6.04 -3.13 12.90
CA CYS A 388 -6.72 -4.40 12.65
C CYS A 388 -6.35 -5.47 13.70
N ALA A 389 -5.06 -5.56 14.06
CA ALA A 389 -4.61 -6.48 15.09
C ALA A 389 -5.29 -6.19 16.45
N GLN A 390 -5.44 -4.92 16.82
CA GLN A 390 -6.17 -4.53 18.03
C GLN A 390 -7.65 -4.92 17.95
N LEU A 391 -8.32 -4.64 16.82
CA LEU A 391 -9.72 -5.06 16.59
C LEU A 391 -9.87 -6.57 16.74
N VAL A 392 -8.99 -7.35 16.11
CA VAL A 392 -9.00 -8.83 16.18
C VAL A 392 -8.79 -9.33 17.61
N ALA A 393 -7.85 -8.71 18.35
CA ALA A 393 -7.50 -9.14 19.70
C ALA A 393 -8.58 -8.81 20.72
N THR A 394 -9.13 -7.60 20.68
CA THR A 394 -10.05 -7.08 21.71
C THR A 394 -11.52 -7.17 21.32
N GLY A 395 -11.81 -7.37 20.03
CA GLY A 395 -13.15 -7.28 19.48
C GLY A 395 -13.71 -5.84 19.39
N THR A 396 -12.91 -4.82 19.75
CA THR A 396 -13.33 -3.41 19.75
C THR A 396 -12.45 -2.62 18.77
N ALA A 397 -13.08 -1.89 17.85
CA ALA A 397 -12.36 -1.03 16.92
C ALA A 397 -11.73 0.15 17.67
N PRO A 398 -10.40 0.35 17.57
CA PRO A 398 -9.77 1.56 18.10
C PRO A 398 -10.30 2.80 17.39
N ASP A 399 -10.20 3.97 18.03
CA ASP A 399 -10.71 5.24 17.52
C ASP A 399 -10.19 5.55 16.12
N LEU A 400 -8.94 5.20 15.86
CA LEU A 400 -8.26 5.42 14.58
C LEU A 400 -8.99 4.80 13.37
N ILE A 401 -9.74 3.71 13.56
CA ILE A 401 -10.47 3.03 12.47
C ILE A 401 -11.98 2.98 12.70
N ARG A 402 -12.50 3.65 13.74
CA ARG A 402 -13.94 3.60 14.07
C ARG A 402 -14.82 4.07 12.91
N ALA A 403 -14.36 5.02 12.12
CA ALA A 403 -15.08 5.54 10.96
C ALA A 403 -15.08 4.58 9.76
N PHE A 404 -14.14 3.62 9.71
CA PHE A 404 -13.96 2.73 8.54
C PHE A 404 -14.79 1.43 8.62
N ARG A 405 -15.88 1.45 9.38
CA ARG A 405 -16.80 0.32 9.51
C ARG A 405 -17.68 0.15 8.28
N LEU A 406 -18.11 -1.07 8.03
CA LEU A 406 -19.05 -1.40 6.95
C LEU A 406 -20.39 -0.69 7.12
N SER A 407 -20.86 -0.57 8.38
CA SER A 407 -22.14 0.07 8.72
C SER A 407 -22.24 1.55 8.29
N ARG A 408 -21.12 2.25 8.02
CA ARG A 408 -21.14 3.63 7.56
C ARG A 408 -21.94 3.83 6.27
N PHE A 409 -21.96 2.83 5.40
CA PHE A 409 -22.73 2.89 4.16
C PHE A 409 -24.25 2.76 4.39
N ALA A 410 -24.65 1.98 5.38
CA ALA A 410 -26.06 1.85 5.76
C ALA A 410 -26.57 3.07 6.53
N THR A 411 -25.73 3.72 7.32
CA THR A 411 -26.11 4.87 8.15
C THR A 411 -25.90 6.22 7.44
N GLY A 412 -25.26 6.24 6.27
CA GLY A 412 -24.91 7.47 5.54
C GLY A 412 -23.74 8.27 6.12
N HIS A 413 -23.06 7.78 7.17
CA HIS A 413 -21.89 8.44 7.75
C HIS A 413 -20.60 8.07 6.99
N VAL A 414 -20.59 8.33 5.70
CA VAL A 414 -19.46 8.02 4.81
C VAL A 414 -18.29 8.97 5.04
N VAL A 415 -17.07 8.47 4.82
CA VAL A 415 -15.83 9.26 4.85
C VAL A 415 -15.45 9.54 3.39
N ASP A 416 -16.10 10.56 2.82
CA ASP A 416 -16.05 10.86 1.38
C ASP A 416 -14.77 11.59 0.97
N GLU A 417 -13.68 10.88 0.88
CA GLU A 417 -12.43 11.41 0.36
C GLU A 417 -12.48 11.64 -1.16
N LYS A 418 -13.33 10.92 -1.89
CA LYS A 418 -13.53 11.13 -3.33
C LYS A 418 -14.25 12.44 -3.62
N GLY A 419 -15.35 12.72 -2.91
CA GLY A 419 -16.12 13.97 -3.06
C GLY A 419 -15.39 15.18 -2.52
N ALA A 420 -14.52 15.01 -1.55
CA ALA A 420 -13.70 16.08 -0.96
C ALA A 420 -12.41 16.36 -1.74
N GLY A 421 -12.03 15.50 -2.67
CA GLY A 421 -10.81 15.60 -3.46
C GLY A 421 -11.04 16.26 -4.82
N PRO A 422 -9.94 16.62 -5.49
CA PRO A 422 -9.98 17.14 -6.87
C PRO A 422 -10.22 16.03 -7.90
N PHE A 423 -10.82 14.91 -7.50
CA PHE A 423 -11.20 13.87 -8.46
C PHE A 423 -12.43 14.33 -9.21
N PRO A 424 -12.32 14.72 -10.50
CA PRO A 424 -13.50 14.92 -11.29
C PRO A 424 -14.26 13.59 -11.33
N VAL A 425 -15.48 13.59 -10.83
CA VAL A 425 -16.44 12.54 -11.17
C VAL A 425 -16.65 12.64 -12.68
N ARG A 426 -15.85 11.92 -13.43
CA ARG A 426 -16.15 11.76 -14.86
C ARG A 426 -17.39 10.88 -14.95
N GLN A 427 -18.49 11.53 -15.28
CA GLN A 427 -19.70 10.88 -15.74
C GLN A 427 -19.42 10.10 -17.02
#